data_28f18e39bced63dd01638c9085f3c0df
#
_entry.id   28f18e39bced63dd01638c9085f3c0df
#
_cell.length_a   1.000
_cell.length_b   1.000
_cell.length_c   1.000
_cell.angle_alpha   90.00
_cell.angle_beta   90.00
_cell.angle_gamma   90.00
#
_symmetry.space_group_name_H-M   'P 1'
#
loop_
_entity.id
_entity.type
_entity.pdbx_description
1 polymer ?
#
loop_
_entity_poly.entity_id
_entity_poly.type
_entity_poly.pdbx_seq_one_letter_code
_entity_poly.pdbx_strand_id
1 'polypeptide(L)'
;MFTRLVGALVRAILIVVVILTPSLLIPGTSSEDAQMVTLVALAFALVTAFEYGAKFPGLIEFRDAPPFNRIRVIALFLTLFGLSVISSIDQNGSTLAVIITALGFLVGRVLDFPYSPLQLVLEQLPTDVNPLIAAQIQAMSGLAVLVTLVSLFLFSALIRLEHWPNRGTAFNVWINLPTFDPTAGGDVVKRLVRDGRVNIIFGVCAPFVIPVVAVMGANQLQVPVLGSPQTMVWAVTIWMFLPLSLVMRGQAMLRIARMIRARRARLVASIDADAPGSALPSSAG
;
A
#
# COMPACT_ATOMS: atom_id res chain seq x y z
N MET A 1 -1.45 -28.78 -7.17
CA MET A 1 -2.76 -28.12 -7.11
C MET A 1 -3.20 -27.86 -5.67
N PHE A 2 -3.17 -28.86 -4.81
CA PHE A 2 -3.58 -28.80 -3.41
C PHE A 2 -2.85 -27.72 -2.58
N THR A 3 -1.54 -27.66 -2.63
CA THR A 3 -0.73 -26.66 -1.89
C THR A 3 -1.03 -25.20 -2.29
N ARG A 4 -1.37 -24.98 -3.57
CA ARG A 4 -1.79 -23.65 -4.03
C ARG A 4 -3.13 -23.24 -3.47
N LEU A 5 -4.08 -24.18 -3.44
CA LEU A 5 -5.42 -23.94 -2.89
C LEU A 5 -5.37 -23.66 -1.39
N VAL A 6 -4.62 -24.45 -0.63
CA VAL A 6 -4.40 -24.21 0.80
C VAL A 6 -3.77 -22.84 1.04
N GLY A 7 -2.75 -22.48 0.25
CA GLY A 7 -2.13 -21.16 0.34
C GLY A 7 -3.08 -19.99 -0.01
N ALA A 8 -4.01 -20.18 -0.94
CA ALA A 8 -5.03 -19.19 -1.28
C ALA A 8 -6.04 -19.02 -0.14
N LEU A 9 -6.53 -20.11 0.44
CA LEU A 9 -7.45 -20.10 1.58
C LEU A 9 -6.85 -19.43 2.82
N VAL A 10 -5.61 -19.73 3.17
CA VAL A 10 -4.92 -19.07 4.30
C VAL A 10 -4.86 -17.56 4.10
N ARG A 11 -4.54 -17.11 2.89
CA ARG A 11 -4.51 -15.66 2.58
C ARG A 11 -5.89 -15.04 2.65
N ALA A 12 -6.92 -15.72 2.16
CA ALA A 12 -8.31 -15.27 2.25
C ALA A 12 -8.74 -15.11 3.71
N ILE A 13 -8.45 -16.09 4.58
CA ILE A 13 -8.72 -15.99 6.02
C ILE A 13 -7.97 -14.82 6.65
N LEU A 14 -6.69 -14.64 6.33
CA LEU A 14 -5.92 -13.50 6.84
C LEU A 14 -6.53 -12.16 6.43
N ILE A 15 -7.04 -12.02 5.21
CA ILE A 15 -7.74 -10.80 4.75
C ILE A 15 -9.03 -10.58 5.55
N VAL A 16 -9.80 -11.63 5.84
CA VAL A 16 -10.98 -11.51 6.72
C VAL A 16 -10.57 -10.96 8.09
N VAL A 17 -9.57 -11.56 8.73
CA VAL A 17 -9.08 -11.11 10.04
C VAL A 17 -8.64 -9.64 10.00
N VAL A 18 -7.88 -9.25 8.98
CA VAL A 18 -7.41 -7.86 8.82
C VAL A 18 -8.58 -6.89 8.70
N ILE A 19 -9.56 -7.20 7.86
CA ILE A 19 -10.71 -6.29 7.63
C ILE A 19 -11.64 -6.25 8.86
N LEU A 20 -11.80 -7.35 9.57
CA LEU A 20 -12.63 -7.39 10.78
C LEU A 20 -11.96 -6.78 12.01
N THR A 21 -10.65 -6.50 11.98
CA THR A 21 -9.89 -5.98 13.13
C THR A 21 -10.58 -4.78 13.83
N PRO A 22 -11.08 -3.73 13.14
CA PRO A 22 -11.78 -2.63 13.81
C PRO A 22 -13.06 -3.07 14.51
N SER A 23 -13.88 -3.90 13.85
CA SER A 23 -15.15 -4.39 14.44
C SER A 23 -14.94 -5.28 15.67
N LEU A 24 -13.78 -5.94 15.76
CA LEU A 24 -13.43 -6.79 16.89
C LEU A 24 -12.83 -6.02 18.08
N LEU A 25 -12.15 -4.90 17.80
CA LEU A 25 -11.39 -4.14 18.82
C LEU A 25 -12.12 -2.90 19.32
N ILE A 26 -13.03 -2.32 18.53
CA ILE A 26 -13.76 -1.10 18.93
C ILE A 26 -15.03 -1.51 19.65
N PRO A 27 -15.16 -1.19 20.95
CA PRO A 27 -16.38 -1.48 21.69
C PRO A 27 -17.56 -0.63 21.21
N GLY A 28 -18.77 -1.18 21.30
CA GLY A 28 -19.99 -0.46 20.93
C GLY A 28 -20.23 -0.33 19.41
N THR A 29 -19.48 -1.09 18.59
CA THR A 29 -19.77 -1.18 17.15
C THR A 29 -21.21 -1.67 16.92
N SER A 30 -21.98 -0.96 16.09
CA SER A 30 -23.34 -1.34 15.79
C SER A 30 -23.41 -2.69 15.04
N SER A 31 -24.51 -3.41 15.19
CA SER A 31 -24.71 -4.67 14.46
C SER A 31 -24.72 -4.45 12.93
N GLU A 32 -25.22 -3.31 12.48
CA GLU A 32 -25.27 -2.93 11.06
C GLU A 32 -23.86 -2.68 10.53
N ASP A 33 -23.03 -1.91 11.24
CA ASP A 33 -21.64 -1.66 10.86
C ASP A 33 -20.83 -2.97 10.82
N ALA A 34 -21.02 -3.84 11.81
CA ALA A 34 -20.35 -5.14 11.86
C ALA A 34 -20.74 -6.05 10.69
N GLN A 35 -22.03 -6.06 10.32
CA GLN A 35 -22.53 -6.83 9.16
C GLN A 35 -21.95 -6.29 7.85
N MET A 36 -21.95 -4.97 7.65
CA MET A 36 -21.40 -4.34 6.45
C MET A 36 -19.91 -4.67 6.29
N VAL A 37 -19.13 -4.53 7.35
CA VAL A 37 -17.70 -4.86 7.31
C VAL A 37 -17.47 -6.36 7.09
N THR A 38 -18.32 -7.23 7.64
CA THR A 38 -18.27 -8.67 7.40
C THR A 38 -18.51 -9.01 5.94
N LEU A 39 -19.52 -8.40 5.31
CA LEU A 39 -19.80 -8.60 3.87
C LEU A 39 -18.59 -8.15 3.02
N VAL A 40 -18.02 -7.00 3.32
CA VAL A 40 -16.82 -6.49 2.65
C VAL A 40 -15.64 -7.46 2.85
N ALA A 41 -15.43 -7.95 4.08
CA ALA A 41 -14.37 -8.91 4.39
C ALA A 41 -14.53 -10.21 3.58
N LEU A 42 -15.73 -10.76 3.50
CA LEU A 42 -16.03 -11.96 2.72
C LEU A 42 -15.83 -11.73 1.21
N ALA A 43 -16.24 -10.58 0.68
CA ALA A 43 -16.03 -10.23 -0.72
C ALA A 43 -14.52 -10.16 -1.05
N PHE A 44 -13.70 -9.50 -0.23
CA PHE A 44 -12.24 -9.44 -0.42
C PHE A 44 -11.58 -10.80 -0.21
N ALA A 45 -12.06 -11.61 0.71
CA ALA A 45 -11.59 -12.99 0.90
C ALA A 45 -11.85 -13.84 -0.34
N LEU A 46 -13.05 -13.75 -0.92
CA LEU A 46 -13.42 -14.45 -2.14
C LEU A 46 -12.51 -14.05 -3.30
N VAL A 47 -12.34 -12.74 -3.54
CA VAL A 47 -11.40 -12.22 -4.56
C VAL A 47 -9.99 -12.74 -4.30
N THR A 48 -9.50 -12.70 -3.06
CA THR A 48 -8.17 -13.19 -2.69
C THR A 48 -8.02 -14.68 -2.97
N ALA A 49 -9.03 -15.50 -2.60
CA ALA A 49 -9.02 -16.93 -2.86
C ALA A 49 -8.97 -17.24 -4.36
N PHE A 50 -9.77 -16.56 -5.16
CA PHE A 50 -9.76 -16.69 -6.63
C PHE A 50 -8.41 -16.28 -7.23
N GLU A 51 -7.91 -15.10 -6.89
CA GLU A 51 -6.68 -14.55 -7.46
C GLU A 51 -5.45 -15.41 -7.12
N TYR A 52 -5.34 -15.93 -5.90
CA TYR A 52 -4.23 -16.81 -5.51
C TYR A 52 -4.43 -18.26 -5.95
N GLY A 53 -5.67 -18.71 -6.13
CA GLY A 53 -6.00 -20.03 -6.68
C GLY A 53 -5.85 -20.12 -8.19
N ALA A 54 -6.12 -19.04 -8.91
CA ALA A 54 -6.08 -18.99 -10.37
C ALA A 54 -4.68 -19.20 -10.93
N LYS A 55 -4.59 -19.81 -12.13
CA LYS A 55 -3.35 -19.94 -12.87
C LYS A 55 -2.84 -18.58 -13.35
N PHE A 56 -3.75 -17.73 -13.80
CA PHE A 56 -3.48 -16.37 -14.26
C PHE A 56 -4.29 -15.38 -13.40
N PRO A 57 -3.64 -14.54 -12.59
CA PRO A 57 -4.32 -13.51 -11.81
C PRO A 57 -4.80 -12.38 -12.72
N GLY A 58 -5.90 -11.73 -12.34
CA GLY A 58 -6.47 -10.60 -13.09
C GLY A 58 -6.31 -9.26 -12.38
N LEU A 59 -6.29 -9.25 -11.04
CA LEU A 59 -6.36 -8.05 -10.21
C LEU A 59 -5.12 -7.86 -9.33
N ILE A 60 -4.58 -8.94 -8.72
CA ILE A 60 -3.49 -8.83 -7.75
C ILE A 60 -2.15 -8.74 -8.47
N GLU A 61 -1.59 -7.54 -8.49
CA GLU A 61 -0.26 -7.29 -9.01
C GLU A 61 0.83 -7.84 -8.09
N PHE A 62 1.98 -8.21 -8.67
CA PHE A 62 3.17 -8.74 -7.97
C PHE A 62 2.87 -9.96 -7.08
N ARG A 63 1.88 -10.78 -7.46
CA ARG A 63 1.47 -11.96 -6.71
C ARG A 63 2.63 -12.91 -6.43
N ASP A 64 3.43 -13.18 -7.45
CA ASP A 64 4.54 -14.13 -7.40
C ASP A 64 5.91 -13.43 -7.17
N ALA A 65 5.88 -12.15 -6.77
CA ALA A 65 7.07 -11.36 -6.47
C ALA A 65 7.06 -10.84 -5.01
N PRO A 66 7.17 -11.72 -3.98
CA PRO A 66 7.29 -11.26 -2.61
C PRO A 66 8.58 -10.42 -2.44
N PRO A 67 8.59 -9.38 -1.60
CA PRO A 67 7.68 -9.13 -0.48
C PRO A 67 6.56 -8.11 -0.75
N PHE A 68 6.33 -7.66 -1.98
CA PHE A 68 5.43 -6.56 -2.31
C PHE A 68 4.07 -6.63 -1.57
N ASN A 69 3.27 -7.67 -1.85
CA ASN A 69 1.95 -7.81 -1.22
C ASN A 69 2.04 -8.12 0.29
N ARG A 70 3.12 -8.75 0.76
CA ARG A 70 3.30 -9.03 2.19
C ARG A 70 3.44 -7.74 2.99
N ILE A 71 4.28 -6.80 2.52
CA ILE A 71 4.46 -5.49 3.18
C ILE A 71 3.14 -4.72 3.19
N ARG A 72 2.40 -4.71 2.08
CA ARG A 72 1.10 -4.03 2.00
C ARG A 72 0.08 -4.58 3.00
N VAL A 73 -0.06 -5.90 3.09
CA VAL A 73 -1.01 -6.54 4.02
C VAL A 73 -0.59 -6.31 5.47
N ILE A 74 0.70 -6.39 5.78
CA ILE A 74 1.22 -6.09 7.13
C ILE A 74 0.99 -4.62 7.48
N ALA A 75 1.27 -3.70 6.56
CA ALA A 75 1.03 -2.27 6.76
C ALA A 75 -0.48 -1.98 7.00
N LEU A 76 -1.36 -2.59 6.20
CA LEU A 76 -2.80 -2.48 6.40
C LEU A 76 -3.23 -2.99 7.77
N PHE A 77 -2.75 -4.18 8.17
CA PHE A 77 -3.05 -4.74 9.48
C PHE A 77 -2.54 -3.85 10.61
N LEU A 78 -1.27 -3.42 10.58
CA LEU A 78 -0.69 -2.56 11.61
C LEU A 78 -1.42 -1.22 11.73
N THR A 79 -1.84 -0.66 10.60
CA THR A 79 -2.65 0.57 10.59
C THR A 79 -4.01 0.30 11.23
N LEU A 80 -4.79 -0.64 10.73
CA LEU A 80 -6.12 -0.96 11.26
C LEU A 80 -6.07 -1.33 12.75
N PHE A 81 -5.13 -2.18 13.15
CA PHE A 81 -4.93 -2.57 14.54
C PHE A 81 -4.59 -1.36 15.42
N GLY A 82 -3.56 -0.60 15.04
CA GLY A 82 -3.11 0.54 15.84
C GLY A 82 -4.17 1.64 15.96
N LEU A 83 -4.88 1.96 14.87
CA LEU A 83 -5.97 2.95 14.89
C LEU A 83 -7.16 2.46 15.73
N SER A 84 -7.49 1.17 15.67
CA SER A 84 -8.56 0.59 16.52
C SER A 84 -8.19 0.63 17.99
N VAL A 85 -6.92 0.38 18.33
CA VAL A 85 -6.42 0.49 19.69
C VAL A 85 -6.47 1.94 20.21
N ILE A 86 -6.09 2.93 19.38
CA ILE A 86 -6.22 4.35 19.73
C ILE A 86 -7.70 4.72 19.94
N SER A 87 -8.58 4.21 19.08
CA SER A 87 -10.02 4.48 19.14
C SER A 87 -10.70 3.87 20.38
N SER A 88 -10.12 2.84 20.98
CA SER A 88 -10.66 2.14 22.16
C SER A 88 -9.97 2.50 23.48
N ILE A 89 -9.07 3.50 23.50
CA ILE A 89 -8.22 3.81 24.66
C ILE A 89 -9.02 4.17 25.92
N ASP A 90 -10.10 4.92 25.76
CA ASP A 90 -10.93 5.38 26.88
C ASP A 90 -11.63 4.23 27.61
N GLN A 91 -11.82 3.09 26.94
CA GLN A 91 -12.51 1.92 27.49
C GLN A 91 -11.55 0.83 27.97
N ASN A 92 -10.37 0.69 27.33
CA ASN A 92 -9.46 -0.41 27.56
C ASN A 92 -8.12 -0.02 28.22
N GLY A 93 -7.82 1.23 28.44
CA GLY A 93 -6.68 1.81 29.18
C GLY A 93 -5.39 1.00 29.31
N SER A 94 -5.14 0.05 28.39
CA SER A 94 -3.99 -0.85 28.46
C SER A 94 -2.69 -0.10 28.20
N THR A 95 -1.58 -0.55 28.81
CA THR A 95 -0.25 0.02 28.58
C THR A 95 0.10 0.06 27.08
N LEU A 96 -0.31 -0.96 26.31
CA LEU A 96 -0.13 -0.99 24.87
C LEU A 96 -0.88 0.16 24.17
N ALA A 97 -2.14 0.41 24.57
CA ALA A 97 -2.93 1.50 24.00
C ALA A 97 -2.30 2.86 24.29
N VAL A 98 -1.81 3.08 25.50
CA VAL A 98 -1.10 4.31 25.87
C VAL A 98 0.16 4.50 25.03
N ILE A 99 0.99 3.47 24.87
CA ILE A 99 2.22 3.54 24.06
C ILE A 99 1.91 3.84 22.60
N ILE A 100 0.96 3.13 22.00
CA ILE A 100 0.58 3.32 20.58
C ILE A 100 0.02 4.74 20.37
N THR A 101 -0.84 5.22 21.28
CA THR A 101 -1.42 6.57 21.22
C THR A 101 -0.35 7.64 21.39
N ALA A 102 0.55 7.49 22.37
CA ALA A 102 1.65 8.42 22.58
C ALA A 102 2.59 8.49 21.37
N LEU A 103 2.93 7.35 20.77
CA LEU A 103 3.75 7.29 19.56
C LEU A 103 3.05 7.99 18.38
N GLY A 104 1.78 7.69 18.16
CA GLY A 104 0.99 8.34 17.11
C GLY A 104 0.89 9.85 17.33
N PHE A 105 0.62 10.29 18.55
CA PHE A 105 0.55 11.71 18.90
C PHE A 105 1.89 12.43 18.73
N LEU A 106 3.00 11.82 19.13
CA LEU A 106 4.34 12.38 18.94
C LEU A 106 4.63 12.64 17.45
N VAL A 107 4.35 11.64 16.59
CA VAL A 107 4.52 11.79 15.15
C VAL A 107 3.53 12.80 14.57
N GLY A 108 2.28 12.79 15.03
CA GLY A 108 1.26 13.76 14.66
C GLY A 108 1.68 15.21 14.96
N ARG A 109 2.32 15.46 16.10
CA ARG A 109 2.86 16.79 16.43
C ARG A 109 4.00 17.22 15.48
N VAL A 110 4.86 16.29 15.07
CA VAL A 110 5.91 16.60 14.06
C VAL A 110 5.31 16.93 12.70
N LEU A 111 4.15 16.36 12.39
CA LEU A 111 3.43 16.58 11.13
C LEU A 111 2.51 17.80 11.16
N ASP A 112 2.35 18.43 12.31
CA ASP A 112 1.50 19.60 12.49
C ASP A 112 2.27 20.88 12.11
N PHE A 113 2.44 21.10 10.83
CA PHE A 113 3.04 22.29 10.23
C PHE A 113 2.14 22.85 9.12
N PRO A 114 2.28 24.16 8.78
CA PRO A 114 1.42 24.79 7.79
C PRO A 114 1.32 24.02 6.48
N TYR A 115 0.09 23.80 6.02
CA TYR A 115 -0.22 23.05 4.78
C TYR A 115 0.15 21.56 4.80
N SER A 116 0.46 20.99 5.96
CA SER A 116 0.67 19.54 6.06
C SER A 116 -0.63 18.78 5.76
N PRO A 117 -0.54 17.52 5.30
CA PRO A 117 -1.73 16.69 5.12
C PRO A 117 -2.56 16.54 6.40
N LEU A 118 -1.92 16.51 7.56
CA LEU A 118 -2.59 16.44 8.87
C LEU A 118 -3.32 17.74 9.18
N GLN A 119 -2.68 18.91 9.00
CA GLN A 119 -3.30 20.19 9.23
C GLN A 119 -4.53 20.38 8.33
N LEU A 120 -4.45 19.98 7.07
CA LEU A 120 -5.59 20.01 6.15
C LEU A 120 -6.78 19.18 6.66
N VAL A 121 -6.54 18.05 7.35
CA VAL A 121 -7.61 17.28 8.00
C VAL A 121 -8.15 18.04 9.21
N LEU A 122 -7.29 18.57 10.08
CA LEU A 122 -7.70 19.24 11.32
C LEU A 122 -8.47 20.54 11.02
N GLU A 123 -8.09 21.28 10.00
CA GLU A 123 -8.79 22.51 9.56
C GLU A 123 -10.20 22.26 9.00
N GLN A 124 -10.48 21.03 8.57
CA GLN A 124 -11.81 20.63 8.08
C GLN A 124 -12.76 20.20 9.21
N LEU A 125 -12.26 20.09 10.45
CA LEU A 125 -13.10 19.73 11.58
C LEU A 125 -14.04 20.89 11.92
N PRO A 126 -15.28 20.61 12.37
CA PRO A 126 -16.17 21.63 12.91
C PRO A 126 -15.51 22.38 14.08
N THR A 127 -15.77 23.67 14.19
CA THR A 127 -15.17 24.53 15.23
C THR A 127 -15.57 24.17 16.67
N ASP A 128 -16.65 23.43 16.83
CA ASP A 128 -17.22 22.92 18.08
C ASP A 128 -16.78 21.49 18.41
N VAL A 129 -15.87 20.90 17.62
CA VAL A 129 -15.35 19.56 17.88
C VAL A 129 -14.63 19.52 19.24
N ASN A 130 -14.95 18.49 20.02
CA ASN A 130 -14.27 18.21 21.29
C ASN A 130 -12.75 18.09 21.05
N PRO A 131 -11.92 18.85 21.81
CA PRO A 131 -10.45 18.79 21.69
C PRO A 131 -9.86 17.38 21.81
N LEU A 132 -10.52 16.48 22.56
CA LEU A 132 -10.10 15.08 22.67
C LEU A 132 -10.22 14.33 21.33
N ILE A 133 -11.27 14.60 20.55
CA ILE A 133 -11.45 14.01 19.22
C ILE A 133 -10.36 14.54 18.27
N ALA A 134 -10.06 15.82 18.30
CA ALA A 134 -8.99 16.40 17.49
C ALA A 134 -7.62 15.78 17.84
N ALA A 135 -7.31 15.62 19.14
CA ALA A 135 -6.10 14.94 19.60
C ALA A 135 -6.06 13.46 19.16
N GLN A 136 -7.20 12.77 19.19
CA GLN A 136 -7.32 11.40 18.74
C GLN A 136 -7.06 11.29 17.25
N ILE A 137 -7.64 12.16 16.41
CA ILE A 137 -7.38 12.23 14.96
C ILE A 137 -5.91 12.50 14.69
N GLN A 138 -5.30 13.43 15.45
CA GLN A 138 -3.88 13.73 15.36
C GLN A 138 -3.02 12.48 15.64
N ALA A 139 -3.32 11.74 16.70
CA ALA A 139 -2.61 10.51 17.06
C ALA A 139 -2.81 9.41 15.99
N MET A 140 -4.03 9.22 15.51
CA MET A 140 -4.35 8.24 14.46
C MET A 140 -3.63 8.57 13.16
N SER A 141 -3.66 9.83 12.75
CA SER A 141 -2.98 10.30 11.53
C SER A 141 -1.47 10.13 11.62
N GLY A 142 -0.87 10.50 12.75
CA GLY A 142 0.55 10.33 13.01
C GLY A 142 0.98 8.85 12.93
N LEU A 143 0.21 7.96 13.56
CA LEU A 143 0.50 6.52 13.49
C LEU A 143 0.38 5.98 12.06
N ALA A 144 -0.66 6.35 11.33
CA ALA A 144 -0.86 5.90 9.94
C ALA A 144 0.27 6.37 9.02
N VAL A 145 0.73 7.63 9.17
CA VAL A 145 1.90 8.15 8.45
C VAL A 145 3.17 7.40 8.83
N LEU A 146 3.40 7.13 10.12
CA LEU A 146 4.56 6.37 10.58
C LEU A 146 4.61 4.98 9.93
N VAL A 147 3.50 4.22 9.99
CA VAL A 147 3.40 2.88 9.37
C VAL A 147 3.66 2.97 7.87
N THR A 148 3.10 3.98 7.20
CA THR A 148 3.30 4.21 5.77
C THR A 148 4.76 4.46 5.44
N LEU A 149 5.43 5.39 6.14
CA LEU A 149 6.83 5.74 5.88
C LEU A 149 7.77 4.56 6.18
N VAL A 150 7.55 3.84 7.29
CA VAL A 150 8.33 2.64 7.62
C VAL A 150 8.16 1.56 6.54
N SER A 151 6.93 1.34 6.07
CA SER A 151 6.63 0.36 5.02
C SER A 151 7.29 0.73 3.69
N LEU A 152 7.26 2.02 3.30
CA LEU A 152 7.94 2.53 2.11
C LEU A 152 9.46 2.39 2.22
N PHE A 153 10.02 2.70 3.38
CA PHE A 153 11.45 2.54 3.64
C PHE A 153 11.88 1.08 3.53
N LEU A 154 11.17 0.18 4.22
CA LEU A 154 11.44 -1.26 4.16
C LEU A 154 11.34 -1.80 2.74
N PHE A 155 10.31 -1.46 2.00
CA PHE A 155 10.15 -1.89 0.61
C PHE A 155 11.27 -1.35 -0.28
N SER A 156 11.61 -0.06 -0.14
CA SER A 156 12.71 0.57 -0.89
C SER A 156 14.06 -0.07 -0.59
N ALA A 157 14.31 -0.43 0.66
CA ALA A 157 15.53 -1.14 1.09
C ALA A 157 15.59 -2.55 0.49
N LEU A 158 14.50 -3.31 0.58
CA LEU A 158 14.41 -4.66 0.03
C LEU A 158 14.58 -4.70 -1.49
N ILE A 159 13.99 -3.76 -2.22
CA ILE A 159 14.21 -3.62 -3.68
C ILE A 159 15.70 -3.43 -4.01
N ARG A 160 16.44 -2.69 -3.19
CA ARG A 160 17.85 -2.38 -3.43
C ARG A 160 18.76 -3.53 -3.03
N LEU A 161 18.51 -4.13 -1.86
CA LEU A 161 19.41 -5.11 -1.23
C LEU A 161 19.19 -6.53 -1.78
N GLU A 162 17.96 -6.96 -2.03
CA GLU A 162 17.63 -8.36 -2.33
C GLU A 162 17.53 -8.69 -3.83
N HIS A 163 18.05 -7.89 -4.74
CA HIS A 163 17.93 -8.14 -6.19
C HIS A 163 16.47 -8.39 -6.65
N TRP A 164 15.51 -7.88 -5.91
CA TRP A 164 14.09 -7.99 -6.22
C TRP A 164 13.77 -7.47 -7.65
N PRO A 165 12.88 -8.07 -8.42
CA PRO A 165 11.99 -9.19 -8.11
C PRO A 165 12.58 -10.59 -8.39
N ASN A 166 13.84 -10.70 -8.81
CA ASN A 166 14.46 -11.90 -9.37
C ASN A 166 15.25 -12.66 -8.29
N ARG A 167 14.66 -13.73 -7.75
CA ARG A 167 15.38 -14.73 -6.93
C ARG A 167 15.69 -15.98 -7.78
N GLY A 168 16.39 -15.79 -8.92
CA GLY A 168 16.85 -16.90 -9.76
C GLY A 168 15.88 -17.39 -10.83
N THR A 169 14.63 -16.92 -10.89
CA THR A 169 13.65 -17.25 -11.93
C THR A 169 13.33 -16.05 -12.82
N ALA A 170 12.95 -16.29 -14.08
CA ALA A 170 12.55 -15.22 -14.99
C ALA A 170 11.29 -14.51 -14.46
N PHE A 171 11.34 -13.17 -14.38
CA PHE A 171 10.18 -12.38 -14.00
C PHE A 171 9.12 -12.43 -15.09
N ASN A 172 7.97 -13.00 -14.78
CA ASN A 172 6.84 -13.06 -15.70
C ASN A 172 5.96 -11.82 -15.53
N VAL A 173 5.97 -10.93 -16.54
CA VAL A 173 5.20 -9.69 -16.54
C VAL A 173 3.70 -9.95 -16.52
N TRP A 174 3.20 -10.95 -17.27
CA TRP A 174 1.78 -11.28 -17.36
C TRP A 174 1.15 -11.70 -16.03
N ILE A 175 1.93 -12.42 -15.20
CA ILE A 175 1.46 -12.86 -13.89
C ILE A 175 1.59 -11.76 -12.84
N ASN A 176 2.63 -10.90 -12.96
CA ASN A 176 2.94 -9.93 -11.91
C ASN A 176 2.40 -8.52 -12.20
N LEU A 177 2.03 -8.23 -13.42
CA LEU A 177 1.43 -6.95 -13.84
C LEU A 177 0.23 -7.22 -14.77
N PRO A 178 -0.84 -7.85 -14.28
CA PRO A 178 -1.98 -8.23 -15.12
C PRO A 178 -2.68 -7.03 -15.77
N THR A 179 -2.62 -5.85 -15.14
CA THR A 179 -3.20 -4.61 -15.66
C THR A 179 -2.31 -3.91 -16.69
N PHE A 180 -1.06 -4.37 -16.86
CA PHE A 180 -0.11 -3.83 -17.82
C PHE A 180 -0.03 -4.73 -19.05
N ASP A 181 -0.52 -4.25 -20.18
CA ASP A 181 -0.41 -4.99 -21.45
C ASP A 181 0.97 -4.77 -22.11
N PRO A 182 1.87 -5.74 -22.11
CA PRO A 182 3.19 -5.59 -22.72
C PRO A 182 3.13 -5.58 -24.25
N THR A 183 2.01 -5.99 -24.88
CA THR A 183 1.84 -6.06 -26.32
C THR A 183 1.25 -4.79 -26.94
N ALA A 184 0.64 -3.93 -26.12
CA ALA A 184 0.19 -2.62 -26.57
C ALA A 184 1.38 -1.77 -27.04
N GLY A 185 1.43 -1.39 -28.30
CA GLY A 185 2.54 -0.80 -29.07
C GLY A 185 3.51 0.14 -28.30
N GLY A 186 4.71 0.33 -28.86
CA GLY A 186 5.78 1.15 -28.29
C GLY A 186 6.73 0.39 -27.35
N ASP A 187 7.75 1.12 -26.82
CA ASP A 187 8.74 0.50 -25.94
C ASP A 187 8.17 0.28 -24.53
N VAL A 188 8.12 -0.99 -24.14
CA VAL A 188 7.68 -1.46 -22.79
C VAL A 188 8.40 -0.71 -21.66
N VAL A 189 9.71 -0.44 -21.81
CA VAL A 189 10.50 0.25 -20.79
C VAL A 189 10.06 1.70 -20.62
N LYS A 190 9.79 2.40 -21.73
CA LYS A 190 9.29 3.79 -21.67
C LYS A 190 7.93 3.85 -20.98
N ARG A 191 7.04 2.90 -21.28
CA ARG A 191 5.70 2.82 -20.65
C ARG A 191 5.80 2.53 -19.16
N LEU A 192 6.59 1.54 -18.74
CA LEU A 192 6.82 1.23 -17.33
C LEU A 192 7.39 2.42 -16.56
N VAL A 193 8.30 3.18 -17.17
CA VAL A 193 8.87 4.39 -16.53
C VAL A 193 7.81 5.48 -16.40
N ARG A 194 7.00 5.73 -17.43
CA ARG A 194 5.92 6.72 -17.40
C ARG A 194 4.92 6.35 -16.31
N ASP A 195 4.39 5.14 -16.35
CA ASP A 195 3.35 4.68 -15.43
C ASP A 195 3.87 4.59 -13.99
N GLY A 196 5.14 4.18 -13.82
CA GLY A 196 5.80 4.19 -12.52
C GLY A 196 5.94 5.60 -11.93
N ARG A 197 6.33 6.59 -12.75
CA ARG A 197 6.40 8.00 -12.31
C ARG A 197 5.02 8.56 -11.97
N VAL A 198 4.03 8.31 -12.80
CA VAL A 198 2.63 8.72 -12.56
C VAL A 198 2.14 8.17 -11.22
N ASN A 199 2.35 6.89 -10.96
CA ASN A 199 1.95 6.28 -9.66
C ASN A 199 2.66 6.96 -8.47
N ILE A 200 3.96 7.29 -8.58
CA ILE A 200 4.70 7.98 -7.50
C ILE A 200 4.14 9.39 -7.30
N ILE A 201 3.94 10.15 -8.38
CA ILE A 201 3.40 11.52 -8.29
C ILE A 201 2.03 11.51 -7.63
N PHE A 202 1.11 10.68 -8.11
CA PHE A 202 -0.22 10.55 -7.50
C PHE A 202 -0.13 10.09 -6.04
N GLY A 203 0.73 9.12 -5.72
CA GLY A 203 0.91 8.64 -4.36
C GLY A 203 1.48 9.69 -3.40
N VAL A 204 2.34 10.59 -3.88
CA VAL A 204 2.87 11.70 -3.06
C VAL A 204 1.86 12.84 -2.91
N CYS A 205 1.06 13.12 -3.94
CA CYS A 205 0.04 14.17 -3.89
C CYS A 205 -1.23 13.73 -3.13
N ALA A 206 -1.56 12.43 -3.14
CA ALA A 206 -2.80 11.89 -2.58
C ALA A 206 -3.04 12.24 -1.10
N PRO A 207 -2.04 12.23 -0.18
CA PRO A 207 -2.27 12.61 1.21
C PRO A 207 -2.80 14.03 1.38
N PHE A 208 -2.51 14.94 0.45
CA PHE A 208 -2.99 16.32 0.47
C PHE A 208 -4.39 16.46 -0.16
N VAL A 209 -4.66 15.68 -1.21
CA VAL A 209 -5.90 15.80 -2.00
C VAL A 209 -7.05 15.01 -1.37
N ILE A 210 -6.77 13.80 -0.85
CA ILE A 210 -7.82 12.91 -0.32
C ILE A 210 -8.64 13.55 0.79
N PRO A 211 -8.08 14.22 1.82
CA PRO A 211 -8.87 14.84 2.88
C PRO A 211 -9.85 15.88 2.35
N VAL A 212 -9.37 16.75 1.45
CA VAL A 212 -10.20 17.81 0.87
C VAL A 212 -11.36 17.21 0.07
N VAL A 213 -11.09 16.23 -0.79
CA VAL A 213 -12.12 15.54 -1.59
C VAL A 213 -13.09 14.76 -0.70
N ALA A 214 -12.58 14.11 0.36
CA ALA A 214 -13.40 13.35 1.29
C ALA A 214 -14.40 14.25 2.03
N VAL A 215 -13.95 15.39 2.53
CA VAL A 215 -14.83 16.35 3.22
C VAL A 215 -15.84 16.97 2.26
N MET A 216 -15.42 17.37 1.06
CA MET A 216 -16.34 17.89 0.05
C MET A 216 -17.40 16.86 -0.32
N GLY A 217 -17.02 15.60 -0.51
CA GLY A 217 -17.93 14.49 -0.80
C GLY A 217 -18.90 14.21 0.36
N ALA A 218 -18.38 14.18 1.59
CA ALA A 218 -19.18 13.95 2.79
C ALA A 218 -20.24 15.05 2.98
N ASN A 219 -19.86 16.31 2.77
CA ASN A 219 -20.79 17.44 2.85
C ASN A 219 -21.89 17.35 1.79
N GLN A 220 -21.57 16.93 0.56
CA GLN A 220 -22.55 16.75 -0.49
C GLN A 220 -23.52 15.58 -0.21
N LEU A 221 -23.01 14.49 0.36
CA LEU A 221 -23.78 13.29 0.66
C LEU A 221 -24.45 13.34 2.04
N GLN A 222 -24.21 14.42 2.81
CA GLN A 222 -24.69 14.58 4.20
C GLN A 222 -24.31 13.38 5.11
N VAL A 223 -23.15 12.76 4.83
CA VAL A 223 -22.60 11.65 5.62
C VAL A 223 -21.59 12.21 6.63
N PRO A 224 -21.77 12.00 7.92
CA PRO A 224 -20.81 12.47 8.92
C PRO A 224 -19.51 11.65 8.83
N VAL A 225 -18.40 12.27 8.41
CA VAL A 225 -17.07 11.60 8.34
C VAL A 225 -16.62 11.13 9.73
N LEU A 226 -17.04 11.83 10.77
CA LEU A 226 -16.75 11.53 12.18
C LEU A 226 -17.92 10.80 12.88
N GLY A 227 -18.84 10.20 12.13
CA GLY A 227 -20.09 9.64 12.66
C GLY A 227 -19.89 8.45 13.60
N SER A 228 -18.83 7.66 13.41
CA SER A 228 -18.48 6.57 14.31
C SER A 228 -16.97 6.38 14.41
N PRO A 229 -16.46 5.83 15.54
CA PRO A 229 -15.06 5.47 15.70
C PRO A 229 -14.56 4.54 14.57
N GLN A 230 -15.38 3.61 14.13
CA GLN A 230 -15.07 2.68 13.07
C GLN A 230 -14.93 3.38 11.70
N THR A 231 -15.82 4.32 11.38
CA THR A 231 -15.72 5.12 10.15
C THR A 231 -14.43 5.92 10.12
N MET A 232 -14.04 6.52 11.25
CA MET A 232 -12.80 7.28 11.39
C MET A 232 -11.56 6.40 11.17
N VAL A 233 -11.53 5.19 11.75
CA VAL A 233 -10.44 4.21 11.52
C VAL A 233 -10.32 3.87 10.05
N TRP A 234 -11.42 3.60 9.36
CA TRP A 234 -11.40 3.30 7.94
C TRP A 234 -10.99 4.50 7.08
N ALA A 235 -11.50 5.68 7.38
CA ALA A 235 -11.17 6.91 6.65
C ALA A 235 -9.64 7.20 6.71
N VAL A 236 -9.05 7.18 7.91
CA VAL A 236 -7.61 7.40 8.09
C VAL A 236 -6.78 6.27 7.45
N THR A 237 -7.26 5.02 7.53
CA THR A 237 -6.59 3.89 6.90
C THR A 237 -6.56 4.05 5.39
N ILE A 238 -7.68 4.33 4.74
CA ILE A 238 -7.76 4.52 3.28
C ILE A 238 -6.90 5.71 2.87
N TRP A 239 -6.96 6.81 3.60
CA TRP A 239 -6.19 8.02 3.35
C TRP A 239 -4.69 7.75 3.24
N MET A 240 -4.11 6.88 4.07
CA MET A 240 -2.68 6.60 4.05
C MET A 240 -2.30 5.32 3.27
N PHE A 241 -3.19 4.34 3.19
CA PHE A 241 -2.93 3.08 2.49
C PHE A 241 -2.96 3.23 0.97
N LEU A 242 -3.81 4.11 0.40
CA LEU A 242 -3.82 4.37 -1.04
C LEU A 242 -2.50 5.00 -1.52
N PRO A 243 -1.98 6.09 -0.89
CA PRO A 243 -0.66 6.63 -1.20
C PRO A 243 0.46 5.59 -1.11
N LEU A 244 0.49 4.82 -0.02
CA LEU A 244 1.46 3.73 0.17
C LEU A 244 1.45 2.78 -1.03
N SER A 245 0.25 2.32 -1.41
CA SER A 245 0.06 1.37 -2.50
C SER A 245 0.54 1.91 -3.84
N LEU A 246 0.23 3.17 -4.15
CA LEU A 246 0.64 3.84 -5.37
C LEU A 246 2.16 4.04 -5.44
N VAL A 247 2.78 4.54 -4.37
CA VAL A 247 4.24 4.75 -4.34
C VAL A 247 4.99 3.41 -4.45
N MET A 248 4.56 2.38 -3.73
CA MET A 248 5.16 1.05 -3.83
C MET A 248 5.03 0.49 -5.26
N ARG A 249 3.86 0.61 -5.88
CA ARG A 249 3.63 0.19 -7.27
C ARG A 249 4.55 0.92 -8.24
N GLY A 250 4.65 2.24 -8.11
CA GLY A 250 5.54 3.05 -8.94
C GLY A 250 7.01 2.66 -8.80
N GLN A 251 7.50 2.46 -7.56
CA GLN A 251 8.87 1.99 -7.29
C GLN A 251 9.13 0.61 -7.91
N ALA A 252 8.17 -0.31 -7.80
CA ALA A 252 8.26 -1.64 -8.39
C ALA A 252 8.36 -1.58 -9.92
N MET A 253 7.51 -0.80 -10.59
CA MET A 253 7.53 -0.61 -12.05
C MET A 253 8.86 0.00 -12.53
N LEU A 254 9.38 1.01 -11.83
CA LEU A 254 10.68 1.62 -12.15
C LEU A 254 11.84 0.62 -11.96
N ARG A 255 11.75 -0.27 -10.98
CA ARG A 255 12.76 -1.33 -10.78
C ARG A 255 12.75 -2.32 -11.92
N ILE A 256 11.57 -2.78 -12.36
CA ILE A 256 11.42 -3.68 -13.51
C ILE A 256 11.97 -3.03 -14.78
N ALA A 257 11.63 -1.77 -15.03
CA ALA A 257 12.13 -1.03 -16.19
C ALA A 257 13.68 -0.99 -16.22
N ARG A 258 14.32 -0.73 -15.06
CA ARG A 258 15.79 -0.76 -14.93
C ARG A 258 16.37 -2.14 -15.22
N MET A 259 15.72 -3.20 -14.74
CA MET A 259 16.16 -4.57 -14.92
C MET A 259 16.07 -4.99 -16.41
N ILE A 260 14.99 -4.64 -17.10
CA ILE A 260 14.85 -4.91 -18.54
C ILE A 260 15.92 -4.17 -19.35
N ARG A 261 16.18 -2.89 -19.03
CA ARG A 261 17.27 -2.13 -19.67
C ARG A 261 18.64 -2.79 -19.49
N ALA A 262 18.97 -3.17 -18.27
CA ALA A 262 20.24 -3.82 -17.96
C ALA A 262 20.38 -5.16 -18.70
N ARG A 263 19.31 -5.94 -18.82
CA ARG A 263 19.33 -7.19 -19.59
C ARG A 263 19.51 -6.95 -21.09
N ARG A 264 18.80 -5.95 -21.65
CA ARG A 264 18.98 -5.57 -23.08
C ARG A 264 20.42 -5.14 -23.36
N ALA A 265 21.01 -4.29 -22.51
CA ALA A 265 22.39 -3.84 -22.68
C ALA A 265 23.40 -4.99 -22.64
N ARG A 266 23.22 -5.99 -21.75
CA ARG A 266 24.08 -7.17 -21.69
C ARG A 266 23.95 -8.04 -22.96
N LEU A 267 22.75 -8.20 -23.51
CA LEU A 267 22.53 -8.95 -24.75
C LEU A 267 23.21 -8.26 -25.94
N VAL A 268 23.12 -6.94 -26.06
CA VAL A 268 23.82 -6.20 -27.13
C VAL A 268 25.33 -6.38 -26.98
N ALA A 269 25.87 -6.20 -25.77
CA ALA A 269 27.30 -6.38 -25.53
C ALA A 269 27.81 -7.80 -25.82
N SER A 270 26.98 -8.84 -25.57
CA SER A 270 27.38 -10.22 -25.95
C SER A 270 27.38 -10.46 -27.48
N ILE A 271 26.42 -9.86 -28.19
CA ILE A 271 26.36 -9.95 -29.67
C ILE A 271 27.57 -9.24 -30.29
N ASP A 272 27.93 -8.06 -29.77
CA ASP A 272 29.09 -7.30 -30.26
C ASP A 272 30.42 -8.04 -29.98
N ALA A 273 30.51 -8.77 -28.86
CA ALA A 273 31.68 -9.58 -28.51
C ALA A 273 31.83 -10.84 -29.38
N ASP A 274 30.70 -11.43 -29.83
CA ASP A 274 30.66 -12.61 -30.68
C ASP A 274 30.73 -12.28 -32.19
N ALA A 275 30.72 -11.00 -32.58
CA ALA A 275 30.82 -10.56 -33.95
C ALA A 275 32.20 -10.89 -34.55
N PRO A 276 32.29 -11.55 -35.74
CA PRO A 276 33.56 -12.02 -36.31
C PRO A 276 34.44 -10.90 -36.89
N GLY A 277 34.59 -9.80 -36.19
CA GLY A 277 35.40 -8.64 -36.57
C GLY A 277 36.13 -7.97 -35.40
N SER A 278 35.95 -8.44 -34.16
CA SER A 278 36.54 -7.82 -32.97
C SER A 278 38.02 -8.24 -32.68
N ALA A 279 38.54 -9.25 -33.42
CA ALA A 279 39.95 -9.56 -33.34
C ALA A 279 40.69 -8.59 -34.30
N LEU A 280 41.21 -7.48 -33.78
CA LEU A 280 42.25 -6.71 -34.47
C LEU A 280 43.40 -7.67 -34.78
N PRO A 281 43.87 -7.75 -36.06
CA PRO A 281 45.07 -8.54 -36.36
C PRO A 281 46.20 -7.92 -35.58
N SER A 282 46.88 -8.71 -34.71
CA SER A 282 48.14 -8.33 -34.10
C SER A 282 49.09 -8.00 -35.26
N SER A 283 49.45 -6.73 -35.42
CA SER A 283 50.52 -6.30 -36.29
C SER A 283 51.80 -6.90 -35.76
N ALA A 284 52.17 -8.08 -36.31
CA ALA A 284 53.52 -8.56 -36.25
C ALA A 284 54.33 -7.74 -37.25
N GLY A 285 55.27 -6.99 -36.80
CA GLY A 285 56.27 -6.27 -37.53
C GLY A 285 57.43 -5.96 -36.60
#